data_e42fcdf0727c2f7910fcc6c10909a2cb
#
_entry.id   e42fcdf0727c2f7910fcc6c10909a2cb
#
_cell.length_a   1.000
_cell.length_b   1.000
_cell.length_c   1.000
_cell.angle_alpha   90.00
_cell.angle_beta   90.00
_cell.angle_gamma   90.00
#
_symmetry.space_group_name_H-M   'P 1'
#
loop_
_entity.id
_entity.type
_entity.pdbx_description
1 polymer ?
#
loop_
_entity_poly.entity_id
_entity_poly.type
_entity_poly.pdbx_seq_one_letter_code
_entity_poly.pdbx_strand_id
1 'polypeptide(L)'
;MFDCQQARIGVQLGWRNSTVSLITLTTDFGLADSYVGAMKGVILGIDPTATIVDISHDIAPQDVQEAAYVVYTAYPYFPPDTVHVVVVDPGVGSRRRAIALRAAQARFVAPDNGVMSYVLAREGMKEAVSLTNSRYHRPTVSHTFHGRDIFAPVAAHLARGVPLAELGEPLTEIVTFPLPQPQVLPDGVVVGHVLHVDRFGNLILDVREGDFVLGGGIILEVAGRRIQGLGRTFTDVPAGELVAYIGSSGHLEIA
;
A
#
# COMPACT_ATOMS: atom_id res chain seq x y z
N MET A 1 63.47 -31.05 0.39
CA MET A 1 62.14 -31.38 -0.12
C MET A 1 61.17 -30.95 0.98
N PHE A 2 60.75 -29.70 0.97
CA PHE A 2 59.82 -29.14 1.98
C PHE A 2 58.40 -29.20 1.41
N ASP A 3 57.57 -29.96 2.07
CA ASP A 3 56.17 -30.17 1.75
C ASP A 3 55.36 -28.93 2.25
N CYS A 4 54.83 -28.17 1.32
CA CYS A 4 54.10 -26.96 1.62
C CYS A 4 52.61 -27.30 1.73
N GLN A 5 52.17 -27.71 2.94
CA GLN A 5 50.76 -27.91 3.24
C GLN A 5 50.04 -26.54 3.17
N GLN A 6 49.18 -26.38 2.18
CA GLN A 6 48.29 -25.24 2.05
C GLN A 6 47.29 -25.21 3.20
N ALA A 7 47.48 -24.32 4.15
CA ALA A 7 46.47 -24.00 5.15
C ALA A 7 45.35 -23.18 4.47
N ARG A 8 44.17 -23.79 4.27
CA ARG A 8 42.97 -23.07 3.89
C ARG A 8 42.43 -22.33 5.11
N ILE A 9 42.64 -21.03 5.17
CA ILE A 9 42.00 -20.14 6.13
C ILE A 9 40.62 -19.78 5.56
N GLY A 10 39.56 -20.46 6.04
CA GLY A 10 38.17 -20.08 5.74
C GLY A 10 37.76 -18.89 6.62
N VAL A 11 37.88 -17.67 6.11
CA VAL A 11 37.26 -16.50 6.75
C VAL A 11 35.79 -16.54 6.41
N GLN A 12 34.98 -17.03 7.33
CA GLN A 12 33.53 -16.90 7.26
C GLN A 12 33.18 -15.46 7.66
N LEU A 13 33.10 -14.56 6.67
CA LEU A 13 32.52 -13.24 6.87
C LEU A 13 31.04 -13.45 7.16
N GLY A 14 30.71 -13.49 8.43
CA GLY A 14 29.31 -13.44 8.90
C GLY A 14 28.75 -12.06 8.59
N TRP A 15 28.25 -11.87 7.38
CA TRP A 15 27.31 -10.79 7.12
C TRP A 15 26.09 -11.12 7.96
N ARG A 16 26.00 -10.53 9.15
CA ARG A 16 24.69 -10.35 9.76
C ARG A 16 23.91 -9.53 8.74
N ASN A 17 22.94 -10.15 8.10
CA ASN A 17 21.87 -9.43 7.47
C ASN A 17 21.23 -8.59 8.59
N SER A 18 21.71 -7.39 8.81
CA SER A 18 20.96 -6.38 9.50
C SER A 18 19.82 -6.04 8.54
N THR A 19 18.72 -6.77 8.64
CA THR A 19 17.48 -6.39 8.00
C THR A 19 17.14 -5.04 8.59
N VAL A 20 17.33 -3.99 7.80
CA VAL A 20 16.92 -2.64 8.18
C VAL A 20 15.42 -2.73 8.44
N SER A 21 15.00 -2.42 9.67
CA SER A 21 13.58 -2.32 10.00
C SER A 21 13.00 -1.16 9.21
N LEU A 22 12.32 -1.46 8.10
CA LEU A 22 11.70 -0.45 7.26
C LEU A 22 10.18 -0.47 7.48
N ILE A 23 9.64 0.67 7.87
CA ILE A 23 8.21 0.85 8.15
C ILE A 23 7.70 2.01 7.31
N THR A 24 6.59 1.83 6.61
CA THR A 24 5.92 2.94 5.92
C THR A 24 4.65 3.33 6.63
N LEU A 25 4.27 4.61 6.52
CA LEU A 25 3.03 5.13 7.07
C LEU A 25 2.15 5.72 5.98
N THR A 26 0.88 5.34 5.99
CA THR A 26 -0.19 5.92 5.16
C THR A 26 -1.38 6.22 6.06
N THR A 27 -1.82 7.48 6.13
CA THR A 27 -2.92 7.91 7.01
C THR A 27 -3.74 9.04 6.36
N ASP A 28 -4.89 9.33 6.95
CA ASP A 28 -5.72 10.50 6.68
C ASP A 28 -5.57 11.60 7.75
N PHE A 29 -4.47 11.59 8.52
CA PHE A 29 -4.32 12.47 9.69
C PHE A 29 -3.84 13.88 9.35
N GLY A 30 -3.32 14.10 8.13
CA GLY A 30 -2.60 15.31 7.82
C GLY A 30 -1.30 15.45 8.63
N LEU A 31 -0.67 16.62 8.53
CA LEU A 31 0.55 16.94 9.26
C LEU A 31 0.38 18.15 10.21
N ALA A 32 -0.83 18.71 10.28
CA ALA A 32 -1.11 19.86 11.15
C ALA A 32 -1.13 19.47 12.64
N ASP A 33 -1.59 18.25 12.94
CA ASP A 33 -1.69 17.73 14.30
C ASP A 33 -0.56 16.76 14.64
N SER A 34 -0.49 16.39 15.92
CA SER A 34 0.59 15.55 16.47
C SER A 34 0.44 14.05 16.18
N TYR A 35 -0.62 13.61 15.51
CA TYR A 35 -0.97 12.20 15.39
C TYR A 35 0.14 11.36 14.73
N VAL A 36 0.64 11.79 13.59
CA VAL A 36 1.74 11.12 12.88
C VAL A 36 3.01 11.10 13.71
N GLY A 37 3.36 12.24 14.34
CA GLY A 37 4.52 12.34 15.23
C GLY A 37 4.42 11.38 16.42
N ALA A 38 3.23 11.24 17.02
CA ALA A 38 3.00 10.32 18.12
C ALA A 38 3.16 8.84 17.70
N MET A 39 2.69 8.45 16.50
CA MET A 39 2.92 7.11 15.96
C MET A 39 4.40 6.82 15.75
N LYS A 40 5.13 7.76 15.14
CA LYS A 40 6.59 7.66 14.93
C LYS A 40 7.33 7.54 16.27
N GLY A 41 6.95 8.35 17.26
CA GLY A 41 7.52 8.29 18.60
C GLY A 41 7.35 6.91 19.26
N VAL A 42 6.17 6.28 19.09
CA VAL A 42 5.92 4.92 19.59
C VAL A 42 6.79 3.88 18.86
N ILE A 43 6.88 3.96 17.54
CA ILE A 43 7.73 3.07 16.74
C ILE A 43 9.19 3.18 17.21
N LEU A 44 9.74 4.38 17.27
CA LEU A 44 11.12 4.64 17.67
C LEU A 44 11.41 4.29 19.13
N GLY A 45 10.39 4.35 20.00
CA GLY A 45 10.51 3.89 21.38
C GLY A 45 10.67 2.36 21.51
N ILE A 46 10.19 1.58 20.53
CA ILE A 46 10.29 0.12 20.47
C ILE A 46 11.50 -0.31 19.63
N ASP A 47 11.69 0.33 18.49
CA ASP A 47 12.81 0.10 17.58
C ASP A 47 13.50 1.44 17.22
N PRO A 48 14.50 1.87 17.99
CA PRO A 48 15.22 3.12 17.72
C PRO A 48 15.98 3.13 16.40
N THR A 49 16.16 1.98 15.77
CA THR A 49 16.88 1.82 14.49
C THR A 49 15.95 1.75 13.28
N ALA A 50 14.64 1.80 13.49
CA ALA A 50 13.65 1.75 12.41
C ALA A 50 13.81 2.94 11.46
N THR A 51 13.82 2.65 10.17
CA THR A 51 13.65 3.66 9.13
C THR A 51 12.16 3.80 8.86
N ILE A 52 11.63 5.01 9.04
CA ILE A 52 10.21 5.30 8.81
C ILE A 52 10.08 6.16 7.57
N VAL A 53 9.26 5.72 6.61
CA VAL A 53 8.98 6.45 5.37
C VAL A 53 7.49 6.76 5.29
N ASP A 54 7.14 8.02 5.10
CA ASP A 54 5.76 8.42 4.87
C ASP A 54 5.41 8.22 3.39
N ILE A 55 4.36 7.43 3.11
CA ILE A 55 3.79 7.35 1.77
C ILE A 55 2.87 8.55 1.55
N SER A 56 1.87 8.72 2.41
CA SER A 56 0.99 9.88 2.43
C SER A 56 0.31 10.03 3.79
N HIS A 57 0.08 11.27 4.20
CA HIS A 57 -0.78 11.61 5.32
C HIS A 57 -1.96 12.48 4.88
N ASP A 58 -2.07 12.72 3.57
CA ASP A 58 -3.08 13.57 2.95
C ASP A 58 -4.17 12.76 2.23
N ILE A 59 -4.41 11.51 2.64
CA ILE A 59 -5.60 10.76 2.21
C ILE A 59 -6.83 11.55 2.65
N ALA A 60 -7.83 11.65 1.80
CA ALA A 60 -9.08 12.32 2.16
C ALA A 60 -9.67 11.67 3.44
N PRO A 61 -10.16 12.46 4.40
CA PRO A 61 -10.62 11.94 5.67
C PRO A 61 -11.63 10.79 5.50
N GLN A 62 -11.30 9.62 6.09
CA GLN A 62 -12.12 8.40 6.09
C GLN A 62 -12.24 7.71 4.72
N ASP A 63 -11.51 8.14 3.68
CA ASP A 63 -11.54 7.50 2.36
C ASP A 63 -10.66 6.25 2.33
N VAL A 64 -11.30 5.13 2.66
CA VAL A 64 -10.65 3.81 2.66
C VAL A 64 -10.27 3.37 1.24
N GLN A 65 -11.02 3.78 0.21
CA GLN A 65 -10.76 3.38 -1.18
C GLN A 65 -9.53 4.12 -1.73
N GLU A 66 -9.42 5.41 -1.46
CA GLU A 66 -8.23 6.19 -1.78
C GLU A 66 -6.97 5.63 -1.09
N ALA A 67 -7.07 5.35 0.23
CA ALA A 67 -5.97 4.74 0.97
C ALA A 67 -5.52 3.40 0.38
N ALA A 68 -6.48 2.55 0.02
CA ALA A 68 -6.21 1.25 -0.59
C ALA A 68 -5.48 1.40 -1.93
N TYR A 69 -5.90 2.36 -2.77
CA TYR A 69 -5.26 2.65 -4.04
C TYR A 69 -3.84 3.21 -3.85
N VAL A 70 -3.65 4.20 -2.98
CA VAL A 70 -2.34 4.81 -2.71
C VAL A 70 -1.34 3.79 -2.20
N VAL A 71 -1.73 2.94 -1.25
CA VAL A 71 -0.86 1.85 -0.75
C VAL A 71 -0.53 0.87 -1.87
N TYR A 72 -1.54 0.43 -2.65
CA TYR A 72 -1.38 -0.51 -3.75
C TYR A 72 -0.38 -0.02 -4.81
N THR A 73 -0.37 1.26 -5.13
CA THR A 73 0.54 1.83 -6.12
C THR A 73 1.95 2.05 -5.58
N ALA A 74 2.12 2.21 -4.26
CA ALA A 74 3.40 2.55 -3.65
C ALA A 74 4.18 1.32 -3.14
N TYR A 75 3.51 0.34 -2.48
CA TYR A 75 4.20 -0.74 -1.77
C TYR A 75 5.18 -1.57 -2.63
N PRO A 76 4.95 -1.80 -3.94
CA PRO A 76 5.84 -2.65 -4.74
C PRO A 76 7.24 -2.06 -4.96
N TYR A 77 7.42 -0.76 -4.70
CA TYR A 77 8.71 -0.08 -4.83
C TYR A 77 9.57 -0.18 -3.57
N PHE A 78 9.03 -0.77 -2.49
CA PHE A 78 9.76 -0.97 -1.26
C PHE A 78 10.43 -2.35 -1.22
N PRO A 79 11.56 -2.47 -0.49
CA PRO A 79 12.21 -3.76 -0.29
C PRO A 79 11.24 -4.81 0.28
N PRO A 80 11.44 -6.11 -0.04
CA PRO A 80 10.72 -7.19 0.60
C PRO A 80 10.80 -7.11 2.12
N ASP A 81 9.77 -7.64 2.79
CA ASP A 81 9.63 -7.60 4.26
C ASP A 81 9.43 -6.21 4.89
N THR A 82 9.30 -5.15 4.08
CA THR A 82 8.83 -3.85 4.58
C THR A 82 7.47 -4.00 5.27
N VAL A 83 7.31 -3.31 6.40
CA VAL A 83 6.04 -3.27 7.14
C VAL A 83 5.29 -2.00 6.76
N HIS A 84 4.17 -2.14 6.06
CA HIS A 84 3.32 -1.04 5.64
C HIS A 84 2.19 -0.84 6.65
N VAL A 85 2.18 0.30 7.33
CA VAL A 85 1.12 0.68 8.28
C VAL A 85 0.15 1.60 7.57
N VAL A 86 -1.12 1.19 7.54
CA VAL A 86 -2.19 1.99 6.94
C VAL A 86 -3.22 2.30 8.02
N VAL A 87 -3.48 3.58 8.26
CA VAL A 87 -4.45 4.01 9.27
C VAL A 87 -5.40 5.06 8.66
N VAL A 88 -6.36 4.56 7.92
CA VAL A 88 -7.57 5.26 7.52
C VAL A 88 -8.72 4.43 8.08
N ASP A 89 -9.28 4.87 9.19
CA ASP A 89 -10.04 4.01 10.09
C ASP A 89 -11.33 4.67 10.62
N PRO A 90 -12.35 4.83 9.78
CA PRO A 90 -13.65 5.36 10.21
C PRO A 90 -14.35 4.49 11.27
N GLY A 91 -13.89 3.23 11.42
CA GLY A 91 -14.40 2.27 12.40
C GLY A 91 -13.59 2.18 13.70
N VAL A 92 -12.68 3.12 13.99
CA VAL A 92 -11.87 3.10 15.21
C VAL A 92 -12.75 2.99 16.47
N GLY A 93 -12.37 2.13 17.42
CA GLY A 93 -13.14 1.92 18.64
C GLY A 93 -14.41 1.07 18.51
N SER A 94 -14.79 0.65 17.30
CA SER A 94 -15.91 -0.27 17.04
C SER A 94 -15.48 -1.74 17.14
N ARG A 95 -16.33 -2.65 16.64
CA ARG A 95 -16.03 -4.09 16.56
C ARG A 95 -15.14 -4.49 15.36
N ARG A 96 -14.69 -3.53 14.51
CA ARG A 96 -13.80 -3.82 13.41
C ARG A 96 -12.49 -4.40 13.95
N ARG A 97 -11.97 -5.45 13.33
CA ARG A 97 -10.70 -6.06 13.72
C ARG A 97 -9.52 -5.13 13.37
N ALA A 98 -8.51 -5.10 14.24
CA ALA A 98 -7.18 -4.64 13.87
C ALA A 98 -6.40 -5.85 13.35
N ILE A 99 -5.71 -5.74 12.21
CA ILE A 99 -5.08 -6.89 11.57
C ILE A 99 -3.61 -6.64 11.23
N ALA A 100 -2.84 -7.71 11.20
CA ALA A 100 -1.59 -7.77 10.47
C ALA A 100 -1.64 -8.92 9.48
N LEU A 101 -1.06 -8.70 8.29
CA LEU A 101 -1.05 -9.72 7.25
C LEU A 101 0.27 -9.70 6.46
N ARG A 102 0.56 -10.83 5.83
CA ARG A 102 1.62 -10.98 4.86
C ARG A 102 1.01 -11.32 3.49
N ALA A 103 1.32 -10.51 2.50
CA ALA A 103 1.13 -10.80 1.08
C ALA A 103 2.37 -11.54 0.54
N ALA A 104 2.61 -11.54 -0.77
CA ALA A 104 3.73 -12.31 -1.34
C ALA A 104 5.10 -11.80 -0.84
N GLN A 105 5.30 -10.50 -0.78
CA GLN A 105 6.60 -9.89 -0.48
C GLN A 105 6.57 -8.85 0.65
N ALA A 106 5.40 -8.38 1.04
CA ALA A 106 5.24 -7.28 2.00
C ALA A 106 4.39 -7.70 3.19
N ARG A 107 4.52 -6.96 4.28
CA ARG A 107 3.72 -7.09 5.51
C ARG A 107 2.90 -5.83 5.71
N PHE A 108 1.68 -5.99 6.17
CA PHE A 108 0.76 -4.88 6.37
C PHE A 108 0.17 -4.92 7.78
N VAL A 109 -0.01 -3.75 8.37
CA VAL A 109 -0.71 -3.53 9.63
C VAL A 109 -1.79 -2.49 9.38
N ALA A 110 -3.06 -2.85 9.58
CA ALA A 110 -4.18 -2.01 9.14
C ALA A 110 -5.48 -2.33 9.90
N PRO A 111 -6.50 -1.47 9.84
CA PRO A 111 -7.88 -1.84 10.16
C PRO A 111 -8.42 -2.83 9.12
N ASP A 112 -9.24 -3.77 9.56
CA ASP A 112 -9.96 -4.72 8.71
C ASP A 112 -11.26 -4.08 8.18
N ASN A 113 -11.11 -3.20 7.20
CA ASN A 113 -12.18 -2.38 6.65
C ASN A 113 -12.19 -2.30 5.11
N GLY A 114 -11.43 -3.18 4.46
CA GLY A 114 -11.32 -3.22 3.00
C GLY A 114 -10.07 -2.51 2.46
N VAL A 115 -9.30 -1.80 3.27
CA VAL A 115 -8.12 -1.05 2.79
C VAL A 115 -7.06 -1.92 2.11
N MET A 116 -7.08 -3.25 2.32
CA MET A 116 -6.18 -4.20 1.67
C MET A 116 -6.72 -4.80 0.37
N SER A 117 -7.90 -4.37 -0.12
CA SER A 117 -8.59 -5.01 -1.26
C SER A 117 -7.73 -5.10 -2.52
N TYR A 118 -7.04 -4.00 -2.92
CA TYR A 118 -6.17 -4.01 -4.11
C TYR A 118 -4.93 -4.89 -3.93
N VAL A 119 -4.31 -4.88 -2.75
CA VAL A 119 -3.14 -5.72 -2.44
C VAL A 119 -3.51 -7.20 -2.54
N LEU A 120 -4.65 -7.58 -1.96
CA LEU A 120 -5.12 -8.96 -1.98
C LEU A 120 -5.53 -9.43 -3.36
N ALA A 121 -6.13 -8.58 -4.16
CA ALA A 121 -6.47 -8.91 -5.54
C ALA A 121 -5.22 -9.16 -6.41
N ARG A 122 -4.12 -8.46 -6.11
CA ARG A 122 -2.85 -8.59 -6.84
C ARG A 122 -2.03 -9.81 -6.43
N GLU A 123 -1.90 -10.07 -5.12
CA GLU A 123 -0.91 -11.03 -4.59
C GLU A 123 -1.53 -12.17 -3.77
N GLY A 124 -2.79 -12.02 -3.37
CA GLY A 124 -3.43 -12.90 -2.40
C GLY A 124 -2.88 -12.72 -0.98
N MET A 125 -3.51 -13.40 -0.05
CA MET A 125 -3.13 -13.43 1.36
C MET A 125 -2.34 -14.72 1.64
N LYS A 126 -1.16 -14.61 2.24
CA LYS A 126 -0.34 -15.75 2.68
C LYS A 126 -0.62 -16.11 4.13
N GLU A 127 -0.75 -15.10 4.97
CA GLU A 127 -0.98 -15.22 6.40
C GLU A 127 -1.64 -13.95 6.91
N ALA A 128 -2.58 -14.06 7.84
CA ALA A 128 -3.17 -12.92 8.52
C ALA A 128 -3.54 -13.27 9.96
N VAL A 129 -3.51 -12.28 10.83
CA VAL A 129 -3.93 -12.39 12.23
C VAL A 129 -4.76 -11.19 12.64
N SER A 130 -5.72 -11.42 13.53
CA SER A 130 -6.35 -10.37 14.32
C SER A 130 -5.42 -10.00 15.46
N LEU A 131 -5.15 -8.71 15.64
CA LEU A 131 -4.20 -8.21 16.64
C LEU A 131 -4.83 -8.27 18.04
N THR A 132 -4.90 -9.45 18.62
CA THR A 132 -5.55 -9.72 19.92
C THR A 132 -4.55 -9.83 21.06
N ASN A 133 -3.24 -9.98 20.76
CA ASN A 133 -2.22 -10.11 21.79
C ASN A 133 -1.79 -8.73 22.32
N SER A 134 -2.39 -8.31 23.44
CA SER A 134 -2.13 -7.03 24.08
C SER A 134 -0.67 -6.80 24.54
N ARG A 135 0.17 -7.85 24.58
CA ARG A 135 1.60 -7.72 24.88
C ARG A 135 2.32 -6.83 23.88
N TYR A 136 1.83 -6.75 22.65
CA TYR A 136 2.40 -5.96 21.55
C TYR A 136 1.68 -4.62 21.35
N HIS A 137 0.75 -4.27 22.23
CA HIS A 137 0.07 -2.98 22.25
C HIS A 137 0.71 -2.04 23.28
N ARG A 138 0.31 -0.78 23.28
CA ARG A 138 0.63 0.08 24.41
C ARG A 138 -0.15 -0.37 25.66
N PRO A 139 0.40 -0.15 26.87
CA PRO A 139 -0.27 -0.55 28.13
C PRO A 139 -1.69 0.03 28.29
N THR A 140 -1.94 1.22 27.73
CA THR A 140 -3.26 1.83 27.68
C THR A 140 -3.65 2.08 26.24
N VAL A 141 -4.76 1.48 25.81
CA VAL A 141 -5.33 1.61 24.46
C VAL A 141 -6.51 2.57 24.52
N SER A 142 -6.41 3.67 23.78
CA SER A 142 -7.51 4.63 23.59
C SER A 142 -8.56 4.07 22.63
N HIS A 143 -9.81 4.40 22.83
CA HIS A 143 -10.89 4.04 21.89
C HIS A 143 -10.85 4.81 20.57
N THR A 144 -10.06 5.89 20.49
CA THR A 144 -10.06 6.80 19.34
C THR A 144 -8.71 6.90 18.64
N PHE A 145 -7.66 6.22 19.14
CA PHE A 145 -6.34 6.33 18.53
C PHE A 145 -5.58 4.99 18.45
N HIS A 146 -6.20 4.01 17.77
CA HIS A 146 -5.58 2.71 17.53
C HIS A 146 -4.30 2.82 16.67
N GLY A 147 -4.17 3.85 15.84
CA GLY A 147 -2.93 4.16 15.11
C GLY A 147 -1.72 4.19 16.02
N ARG A 148 -1.79 4.92 17.12
CA ARG A 148 -0.74 5.05 18.11
C ARG A 148 -0.66 3.83 19.04
N ASP A 149 -1.79 3.26 19.45
CA ASP A 149 -1.83 2.36 20.61
C ASP A 149 -1.78 0.88 20.21
N ILE A 150 -2.16 0.54 18.96
CA ILE A 150 -2.16 -0.82 18.40
C ILE A 150 -1.26 -0.93 17.17
N PHE A 151 -1.53 -0.14 16.12
CA PHE A 151 -0.86 -0.34 14.82
C PHE A 151 0.63 0.02 14.85
N ALA A 152 0.99 1.17 15.42
CA ALA A 152 2.38 1.59 15.51
C ALA A 152 3.26 0.63 16.33
N PRO A 153 2.88 0.21 17.56
CA PRO A 153 3.69 -0.71 18.33
C PRO A 153 3.77 -2.10 17.68
N VAL A 154 2.67 -2.62 17.12
CA VAL A 154 2.67 -3.90 16.40
C VAL A 154 3.61 -3.86 15.21
N ALA A 155 3.57 -2.79 14.40
CA ALA A 155 4.45 -2.63 13.26
C ALA A 155 5.94 -2.62 13.65
N ALA A 156 6.29 -1.94 14.74
CA ALA A 156 7.66 -1.93 15.25
C ALA A 156 8.12 -3.33 15.70
N HIS A 157 7.29 -4.08 16.41
CA HIS A 157 7.60 -5.45 16.81
C HIS A 157 7.73 -6.38 15.60
N LEU A 158 6.82 -6.27 14.63
CA LEU A 158 6.83 -7.05 13.39
C LEU A 158 8.09 -6.76 12.56
N ALA A 159 8.52 -5.48 12.45
CA ALA A 159 9.73 -5.08 11.74
C ALA A 159 11.00 -5.61 12.43
N ARG A 160 10.98 -5.78 13.76
CA ARG A 160 12.05 -6.43 14.54
C ARG A 160 12.06 -7.96 14.43
N GLY A 161 11.15 -8.55 13.66
CA GLY A 161 11.12 -9.99 13.38
C GLY A 161 10.22 -10.80 14.31
N VAL A 162 9.31 -10.17 15.06
CA VAL A 162 8.27 -10.93 15.79
C VAL A 162 7.39 -11.64 14.76
N PRO A 163 7.19 -12.97 14.87
CA PRO A 163 6.33 -13.71 13.96
C PRO A 163 4.88 -13.20 13.98
N LEU A 164 4.22 -13.18 12.82
CA LEU A 164 2.81 -12.80 12.72
C LEU A 164 1.93 -13.58 13.71
N ALA A 165 2.14 -14.88 13.81
CA ALA A 165 1.38 -15.78 14.68
C ALA A 165 1.43 -15.39 16.17
N GLU A 166 2.45 -14.66 16.62
CA GLU A 166 2.51 -14.18 18.00
C GLU A 166 1.66 -12.95 18.27
N LEU A 167 1.26 -12.21 17.22
CA LEU A 167 0.53 -10.95 17.34
C LEU A 167 -0.96 -11.14 17.66
N GLY A 168 -1.48 -12.36 17.45
CA GLY A 168 -2.87 -12.66 17.78
C GLY A 168 -3.44 -13.88 17.06
N GLU A 169 -4.76 -13.92 16.93
CA GLU A 169 -5.50 -15.06 16.40
C GLU A 169 -5.44 -15.11 14.87
N PRO A 170 -5.22 -16.31 14.27
CA PRO A 170 -5.14 -16.46 12.83
C PRO A 170 -6.48 -16.14 12.15
N LEU A 171 -6.40 -15.55 10.96
CA LEU A 171 -7.54 -15.22 10.12
C LEU A 171 -7.44 -15.95 8.78
N THR A 172 -8.54 -16.52 8.34
CA THR A 172 -8.68 -17.13 7.01
C THR A 172 -9.23 -16.16 5.97
N GLU A 173 -9.89 -15.10 6.42
CA GLU A 173 -10.48 -14.07 5.57
C GLU A 173 -10.44 -12.70 6.26
N ILE A 174 -10.36 -11.68 5.45
CA ILE A 174 -10.46 -10.28 5.88
C ILE A 174 -11.46 -9.53 5.00
N VAL A 175 -11.92 -8.38 5.48
CA VAL A 175 -12.88 -7.54 4.74
C VAL A 175 -12.25 -7.02 3.44
N THR A 176 -12.99 -7.14 2.35
CA THR A 176 -12.66 -6.54 1.05
C THR A 176 -13.88 -5.85 0.46
N PHE A 177 -13.64 -4.84 -0.38
CA PHE A 177 -14.68 -4.27 -1.24
C PHE A 177 -14.49 -4.74 -2.69
N PRO A 178 -15.57 -4.77 -3.50
CA PRO A 178 -15.48 -5.08 -4.91
C PRO A 178 -14.60 -4.06 -5.64
N LEU A 179 -13.61 -4.54 -6.39
CA LEU A 179 -12.78 -3.65 -7.21
C LEU A 179 -13.49 -3.38 -8.54
N PRO A 180 -13.52 -2.12 -9.01
CA PRO A 180 -13.99 -1.80 -10.35
C PRO A 180 -13.21 -2.62 -11.41
N GLN A 181 -13.91 -3.07 -12.43
CA GLN A 181 -13.34 -3.80 -13.55
C GLN A 181 -13.89 -3.20 -14.85
N PRO A 182 -13.05 -2.99 -15.86
CA PRO A 182 -13.54 -2.51 -17.15
C PRO A 182 -14.46 -3.53 -17.79
N GLN A 183 -15.50 -3.07 -18.47
CA GLN A 183 -16.47 -3.90 -19.17
C GLN A 183 -16.29 -3.73 -20.67
N VAL A 184 -16.08 -4.84 -21.39
CA VAL A 184 -16.06 -4.83 -22.85
C VAL A 184 -17.47 -5.14 -23.36
N LEU A 185 -18.08 -4.18 -24.04
CA LEU A 185 -19.41 -4.30 -24.62
C LEU A 185 -19.36 -5.08 -25.95
N PRO A 186 -20.50 -5.64 -26.44
CA PRO A 186 -20.55 -6.42 -27.68
C PRO A 186 -20.10 -5.66 -28.95
N ASP A 187 -20.19 -4.34 -28.94
CA ASP A 187 -19.74 -3.45 -30.03
C ASP A 187 -18.25 -3.08 -29.92
N GLY A 188 -17.54 -3.64 -28.94
CA GLY A 188 -16.11 -3.39 -28.72
C GLY A 188 -15.80 -2.15 -27.89
N VAL A 189 -16.80 -1.45 -27.38
CA VAL A 189 -16.60 -0.32 -26.44
C VAL A 189 -16.15 -0.85 -25.10
N VAL A 190 -15.09 -0.24 -24.54
CA VAL A 190 -14.64 -0.50 -23.18
C VAL A 190 -15.18 0.58 -22.25
N VAL A 191 -15.96 0.18 -21.27
CA VAL A 191 -16.48 1.07 -20.22
C VAL A 191 -15.59 0.92 -19.00
N GLY A 192 -14.90 1.99 -18.63
CA GLY A 192 -14.02 2.05 -17.46
C GLY A 192 -14.57 2.96 -16.35
N HIS A 193 -13.95 2.86 -15.19
CA HIS A 193 -14.28 3.64 -13.99
C HIS A 193 -13.05 4.42 -13.52
N VAL A 194 -13.27 5.59 -12.94
CA VAL A 194 -12.20 6.34 -12.28
C VAL A 194 -11.87 5.68 -10.95
N LEU A 195 -10.62 5.22 -10.80
CA LEU A 195 -10.10 4.65 -9.56
C LEU A 195 -9.61 5.72 -8.60
N HIS A 196 -9.01 6.77 -9.14
CA HIS A 196 -8.37 7.81 -8.37
C HIS A 196 -8.26 9.10 -9.19
N VAL A 197 -8.32 10.23 -8.51
CA VAL A 197 -7.98 11.54 -9.07
C VAL A 197 -6.73 12.00 -8.36
N ASP A 198 -5.64 12.16 -9.11
CA ASP A 198 -4.37 12.55 -8.50
C ASP A 198 -4.34 14.06 -8.14
N ARG A 199 -3.26 14.47 -7.47
CA ARG A 199 -3.11 15.88 -7.04
C ARG A 199 -3.09 16.89 -8.18
N PHE A 200 -2.79 16.46 -9.39
CA PHE A 200 -2.78 17.31 -10.58
C PHE A 200 -4.15 17.39 -11.27
N GLY A 201 -5.11 16.57 -10.85
CA GLY A 201 -6.43 16.45 -11.44
C GLY A 201 -6.53 15.36 -12.52
N ASN A 202 -5.50 14.55 -12.72
CA ASN A 202 -5.54 13.46 -13.67
C ASN A 202 -6.50 12.38 -13.18
N LEU A 203 -7.37 11.91 -14.07
CA LEU A 203 -8.27 10.79 -13.82
C LEU A 203 -7.55 9.49 -14.13
N ILE A 204 -7.34 8.63 -13.14
CA ILE A 204 -6.73 7.32 -13.30
C ILE A 204 -7.84 6.28 -13.34
N LEU A 205 -7.89 5.48 -14.42
CA LEU A 205 -8.98 4.55 -14.68
C LEU A 205 -8.59 3.10 -14.36
N ASP A 206 -9.60 2.23 -14.20
CA ASP A 206 -9.42 0.78 -14.09
C ASP A 206 -8.99 0.11 -15.42
N VAL A 207 -9.06 0.83 -16.53
CA VAL A 207 -8.66 0.37 -17.87
C VAL A 207 -7.13 0.37 -18.01
N ARG A 208 -6.58 -0.69 -18.57
CA ARG A 208 -5.13 -0.86 -18.81
C ARG A 208 -4.84 -1.01 -20.30
N GLU A 209 -3.57 -0.86 -20.66
CA GLU A 209 -3.11 -1.03 -22.04
C GLU A 209 -3.56 -2.36 -22.69
N GLY A 210 -3.65 -3.44 -21.91
CA GLY A 210 -4.08 -4.75 -22.38
C GLY A 210 -5.57 -4.94 -22.59
N ASP A 211 -6.40 -4.01 -22.14
CA ASP A 211 -7.86 -4.12 -22.19
C ASP A 211 -8.45 -3.64 -23.52
N PHE A 212 -7.64 -3.04 -24.40
CA PHE A 212 -8.06 -2.56 -25.71
C PHE A 212 -7.00 -2.82 -26.78
N VAL A 213 -7.44 -2.96 -28.04
CA VAL A 213 -6.54 -3.23 -29.17
C VAL A 213 -6.02 -1.91 -29.74
N LEU A 214 -4.69 -1.71 -29.67
CA LEU A 214 -4.01 -0.63 -30.37
C LEU A 214 -4.01 -0.92 -31.89
N GLY A 215 -4.99 -0.45 -32.65
CA GLY A 215 -5.01 -0.72 -34.10
C GLY A 215 -6.11 -0.04 -34.89
N GLY A 216 -7.13 0.49 -34.26
CA GLY A 216 -8.14 1.37 -34.80
C GLY A 216 -8.08 2.72 -34.12
N GLY A 217 -8.62 3.77 -34.69
CA GLY A 217 -8.67 5.08 -34.03
C GLY A 217 -9.36 4.97 -32.67
N ILE A 218 -8.59 5.10 -31.58
CA ILE A 218 -9.14 5.11 -30.23
C ILE A 218 -9.86 6.43 -30.01
N ILE A 219 -11.09 6.37 -29.53
CA ILE A 219 -11.87 7.54 -29.11
C ILE A 219 -12.28 7.29 -27.66
N LEU A 220 -11.90 8.20 -26.77
CA LEU A 220 -12.37 8.19 -25.40
C LEU A 220 -13.48 9.23 -25.24
N GLU A 221 -14.45 8.89 -24.41
CA GLU A 221 -15.53 9.81 -24.07
C GLU A 221 -15.63 9.90 -22.54
N VAL A 222 -15.46 11.09 -22.01
CA VAL A 222 -15.52 11.36 -20.56
C VAL A 222 -16.32 12.65 -20.34
N ALA A 223 -17.36 12.59 -19.50
CA ALA A 223 -18.22 13.73 -19.19
C ALA A 223 -18.71 14.50 -20.45
N GLY A 224 -19.04 13.77 -21.53
CA GLY A 224 -19.50 14.34 -22.81
C GLY A 224 -18.40 14.97 -23.67
N ARG A 225 -17.14 14.89 -23.27
CA ARG A 225 -15.98 15.36 -24.05
C ARG A 225 -15.31 14.17 -24.75
N ARG A 226 -14.84 14.41 -25.97
CA ARG A 226 -14.14 13.40 -26.78
C ARG A 226 -12.66 13.70 -26.87
N ILE A 227 -11.85 12.65 -26.65
CA ILE A 227 -10.40 12.67 -26.82
C ILE A 227 -10.07 11.68 -27.93
N GLN A 228 -9.33 12.13 -28.94
CA GLN A 228 -8.99 11.32 -30.10
C GLN A 228 -7.56 10.80 -29.98
N GLY A 229 -7.40 9.48 -29.93
CA GLY A 229 -6.12 8.82 -29.82
C GLY A 229 -5.57 8.79 -28.40
N LEU A 230 -4.37 8.23 -28.28
CA LEU A 230 -3.57 8.28 -27.05
C LEU A 230 -2.32 9.11 -27.29
N GLY A 231 -2.07 10.04 -26.40
CA GLY A 231 -0.80 10.74 -26.27
C GLY A 231 0.25 9.84 -25.60
N ARG A 232 1.47 10.30 -25.57
CA ARG A 232 2.57 9.70 -24.82
C ARG A 232 2.77 10.40 -23.48
N THR A 233 2.37 11.68 -23.43
CA THR A 233 2.50 12.53 -22.26
C THR A 233 1.50 13.69 -22.33
N PHE A 234 1.28 14.37 -21.22
CA PHE A 234 0.43 15.54 -21.12
C PHE A 234 0.89 16.74 -21.99
N THR A 235 2.13 16.75 -22.47
CA THR A 235 2.67 17.80 -23.35
C THR A 235 2.33 17.61 -24.84
N ASP A 236 1.67 16.53 -25.20
CA ASP A 236 1.31 16.26 -26.60
C ASP A 236 0.13 17.09 -27.09
N VAL A 237 -0.53 17.81 -26.18
CA VAL A 237 -1.63 18.73 -26.48
C VAL A 237 -1.37 20.12 -25.89
N PRO A 238 -1.99 21.19 -26.43
CA PRO A 238 -1.94 22.52 -25.85
C PRO A 238 -2.51 22.55 -24.43
N ALA A 239 -2.02 23.48 -23.61
CA ALA A 239 -2.53 23.68 -22.25
C ALA A 239 -4.04 23.97 -22.27
N GLY A 240 -4.80 23.26 -21.46
CA GLY A 240 -6.25 23.34 -21.35
C GLY A 240 -7.03 22.38 -22.25
N GLU A 241 -6.33 21.57 -23.06
CA GLU A 241 -6.93 20.46 -23.81
C GLU A 241 -6.75 19.14 -23.06
N LEU A 242 -7.73 18.24 -23.19
CA LEU A 242 -7.67 16.93 -22.59
C LEU A 242 -6.77 15.99 -23.42
N VAL A 243 -5.97 15.19 -22.73
CA VAL A 243 -5.18 14.11 -23.32
C VAL A 243 -5.39 12.82 -22.53
N ALA A 244 -5.43 11.69 -23.25
CA ALA A 244 -5.41 10.37 -22.64
C ALA A 244 -4.10 9.67 -22.97
N TYR A 245 -3.50 8.99 -22.00
CA TYR A 245 -2.24 8.26 -22.16
C TYR A 245 -2.17 7.08 -21.17
N ILE A 246 -1.23 6.17 -21.38
CA ILE A 246 -0.94 5.13 -20.39
C ILE A 246 0.06 5.68 -19.39
N GLY A 247 -0.38 5.82 -18.14
CA GLY A 247 0.43 6.34 -17.05
C GLY A 247 1.46 5.33 -16.53
N SER A 248 2.28 5.78 -15.58
CA SER A 248 3.38 4.99 -15.00
C SER A 248 2.91 3.74 -14.23
N SER A 249 1.67 3.70 -13.81
CA SER A 249 1.03 2.55 -13.16
C SER A 249 0.46 1.52 -14.15
N GLY A 250 0.55 1.78 -15.47
CA GLY A 250 0.00 0.95 -16.54
C GLY A 250 -1.51 1.13 -16.73
N HIS A 251 -2.10 2.12 -16.07
CA HIS A 251 -3.51 2.46 -16.23
C HIS A 251 -3.69 3.57 -17.28
N LEU A 252 -4.86 3.58 -17.90
CA LEU A 252 -5.28 4.70 -18.74
C LEU A 252 -5.54 5.92 -17.85
N GLU A 253 -4.92 7.03 -18.19
CA GLU A 253 -5.06 8.31 -17.48
C GLU A 253 -5.59 9.39 -18.43
N ILE A 254 -6.37 10.31 -17.88
CA ILE A 254 -6.87 11.50 -18.59
C ILE A 254 -6.44 12.74 -17.81
N ALA A 255 -5.64 13.59 -18.47
CA ALA A 255 -5.12 14.83 -17.93
C ALA A 255 -5.74 16.05 -18.58
#